data_5ff23c1cd7d4e069617be36d38088fac
#
_entry.id   5ff23c1cd7d4e069617be36d38088fac
#
_cell.length_a   1.000
_cell.length_b   1.000
_cell.length_c   1.000
_cell.angle_alpha   90.00
_cell.angle_beta   90.00
_cell.angle_gamma   90.00
#
_symmetry.space_group_name_H-M   'P 1'
#
loop_
_entity.id
_entity.type
_entity.pdbx_description
1 polymer ?
#
loop_
_entity_poly.entity_id
_entity_poly.type
_entity_poly.pdbx_seq_one_letter_code
_entity_poly.pdbx_strand_id
1 'polypeptide(L)'
;MRKIVRLVARTGCRTHILHVSSGLSVDVLRRTKAEGLPVSAETCPYYLTLDCDHIPDNATAVKCCPPIRDLHEQDALWAGLADGTLDGVVTDHPPASADMKAGTLATTWGGVSSLQVGFRAVLTGAMRRGLSLADVVRWMSYNIARLVGLDDRGDITPALRADLAIIRPYERFVVDATALESRNPICACDGMTLNGVVTRTFVAGRDALSGVREGNLIVRP
;
A
#
# COMPACT_ATOMS: atom_id res chain seq x y z
N MET A 1 -7.28 3.10 -18.45
CA MET A 1 -8.41 2.39 -17.85
C MET A 1 -9.43 1.93 -18.88
N ARG A 2 -10.19 2.78 -19.58
CA ARG A 2 -11.30 2.38 -20.49
C ARG A 2 -10.93 1.35 -21.57
N LYS A 3 -9.71 1.39 -22.13
CA LYS A 3 -9.24 0.37 -23.09
C LYS A 3 -9.13 -1.02 -22.46
N ILE A 4 -8.61 -1.08 -21.24
CA ILE A 4 -8.48 -2.36 -20.49
C ILE A 4 -9.86 -2.93 -20.21
N VAL A 5 -10.79 -2.12 -19.69
CA VAL A 5 -12.17 -2.55 -19.42
C VAL A 5 -12.86 -3.15 -20.66
N ARG A 6 -12.71 -2.49 -21.84
CA ARG A 6 -13.24 -3.03 -23.11
C ARG A 6 -12.62 -4.39 -23.47
N LEU A 7 -11.34 -4.58 -23.21
CA LEU A 7 -10.68 -5.87 -23.47
C LEU A 7 -11.21 -6.94 -22.50
N VAL A 8 -11.33 -6.62 -21.20
CA VAL A 8 -11.92 -7.53 -20.22
C VAL A 8 -13.33 -7.94 -20.62
N ALA A 9 -14.18 -6.98 -20.99
CA ALA A 9 -15.55 -7.25 -21.45
C ALA A 9 -15.62 -8.16 -22.68
N ARG A 10 -14.62 -8.08 -23.58
CA ARG A 10 -14.56 -8.90 -24.79
C ARG A 10 -13.99 -10.29 -24.57
N THR A 11 -13.08 -10.44 -23.64
CA THR A 11 -12.28 -11.67 -23.46
C THR A 11 -12.64 -12.46 -22.21
N GLY A 12 -13.33 -11.85 -21.22
CA GLY A 12 -13.56 -12.44 -19.91
C GLY A 12 -12.28 -12.63 -19.09
N CYS A 13 -11.15 -12.04 -19.50
CA CYS A 13 -9.86 -12.21 -18.83
C CYS A 13 -9.88 -11.58 -17.44
N ARG A 14 -9.55 -12.37 -16.40
CA ARG A 14 -9.33 -11.86 -15.04
C ARG A 14 -8.18 -10.84 -15.05
N THR A 15 -8.47 -9.63 -14.64
CA THR A 15 -7.51 -8.51 -14.75
C THR A 15 -7.37 -7.81 -13.42
N HIS A 16 -6.13 -7.55 -13.01
CA HIS A 16 -5.82 -6.76 -11.82
C HIS A 16 -5.19 -5.42 -12.23
N ILE A 17 -5.69 -4.32 -11.66
CA ILE A 17 -5.20 -2.96 -11.91
C ILE A 17 -4.34 -2.51 -10.75
N LEU A 18 -3.05 -2.29 -11.03
CA LEU A 18 -2.06 -1.85 -10.04
C LEU A 18 -2.17 -0.35 -9.75
N HIS A 19 -1.74 0.05 -8.56
CA HIS A 19 -1.42 1.41 -8.11
C HIS A 19 -2.38 2.50 -8.62
N VAL A 20 -3.69 2.30 -8.45
CA VAL A 20 -4.72 3.29 -8.79
C VAL A 20 -4.49 4.57 -7.99
N SER A 21 -4.40 5.72 -8.69
CA SER A 21 -4.10 7.02 -8.09
C SER A 21 -5.15 8.11 -8.38
N SER A 22 -6.28 7.77 -9.02
CA SER A 22 -7.28 8.80 -9.37
C SER A 22 -8.72 8.35 -9.17
N GLY A 23 -9.58 9.28 -8.75
CA GLY A 23 -11.02 9.08 -8.58
C GLY A 23 -11.72 8.71 -9.87
N LEU A 24 -11.30 9.28 -11.01
CA LEU A 24 -11.82 8.88 -12.31
C LEU A 24 -11.58 7.39 -12.60
N SER A 25 -10.44 6.84 -12.17
CA SER A 25 -10.17 5.41 -12.29
C SER A 25 -11.05 4.59 -11.33
N VAL A 26 -11.28 5.07 -10.10
CA VAL A 26 -12.18 4.45 -9.14
C VAL A 26 -13.61 4.39 -9.71
N ASP A 27 -14.10 5.47 -10.31
CA ASP A 27 -15.44 5.49 -10.91
C ASP A 27 -15.60 4.49 -12.08
N VAL A 28 -14.58 4.39 -12.91
CA VAL A 28 -14.58 3.38 -13.99
C VAL A 28 -14.59 1.97 -13.41
N LEU A 29 -13.78 1.70 -12.38
CA LEU A 29 -13.71 0.40 -11.72
C LEU A 29 -15.02 0.03 -11.03
N ARG A 30 -15.64 0.99 -10.34
CA ARG A 30 -16.93 0.80 -9.67
C ARG A 30 -18.01 0.32 -10.66
N ARG A 31 -18.13 1.00 -11.82
CA ARG A 31 -19.05 0.60 -12.88
C ARG A 31 -18.70 -0.77 -13.45
N THR A 32 -17.42 -1.00 -13.71
CA THR A 32 -16.93 -2.29 -14.26
C THR A 32 -17.25 -3.46 -13.34
N LYS A 33 -17.07 -3.30 -12.02
CA LYS A 33 -17.44 -4.31 -11.03
C LYS A 33 -18.96 -4.50 -10.94
N ALA A 34 -19.74 -3.40 -11.01
CA ALA A 34 -21.20 -3.46 -11.02
C ALA A 34 -21.75 -4.23 -12.25
N GLU A 35 -21.03 -4.20 -13.38
CA GLU A 35 -21.32 -5.00 -14.57
C GLU A 35 -20.90 -6.48 -14.45
N GLY A 36 -20.34 -6.88 -13.31
CA GLY A 36 -19.89 -8.26 -13.04
C GLY A 36 -18.62 -8.68 -13.78
N LEU A 37 -17.87 -7.73 -14.33
CA LEU A 37 -16.62 -8.04 -15.03
C LEU A 37 -15.50 -8.45 -14.04
N PRO A 38 -14.63 -9.41 -14.39
CA PRO A 38 -13.61 -9.97 -13.51
C PRO A 38 -12.40 -9.03 -13.35
N VAL A 39 -12.62 -7.87 -12.71
CA VAL A 39 -11.61 -6.85 -12.46
C VAL A 39 -11.40 -6.69 -10.97
N SER A 40 -10.14 -6.67 -10.55
CA SER A 40 -9.69 -6.24 -9.22
C SER A 40 -8.72 -5.06 -9.35
N ALA A 41 -8.54 -4.31 -8.26
CA ALA A 41 -7.69 -3.13 -8.27
C ALA A 41 -7.12 -2.82 -6.89
N GLU A 42 -5.93 -2.23 -6.87
CA GLU A 42 -5.26 -1.80 -5.65
C GLU A 42 -4.76 -0.36 -5.73
N THR A 43 -4.51 0.24 -4.58
CA THR A 43 -3.83 1.53 -4.44
C THR A 43 -2.60 1.39 -3.54
N CYS A 44 -1.87 2.49 -3.30
CA CYS A 44 -0.64 2.49 -2.53
C CYS A 44 -0.70 3.45 -1.35
N PRO A 45 0.07 3.21 -0.26
CA PRO A 45 0.08 4.05 0.93
C PRO A 45 0.36 5.52 0.62
N TYR A 46 1.28 5.81 -0.31
CA TYR A 46 1.67 7.18 -0.63
C TYR A 46 0.56 7.96 -1.36
N TYR A 47 -0.31 7.33 -2.14
CA TYR A 47 -1.50 7.99 -2.70
C TYR A 47 -2.57 8.30 -1.66
N LEU A 48 -2.59 7.56 -0.55
CA LEU A 48 -3.52 7.72 0.56
C LEU A 48 -3.01 8.70 1.64
N THR A 49 -1.76 9.15 1.55
CA THR A 49 -1.09 9.90 2.61
C THR A 49 -0.53 11.23 2.14
N LEU A 50 0.02 11.27 0.92
CA LEU A 50 0.65 12.46 0.35
C LEU A 50 -0.32 13.14 -0.61
N ASP A 51 -0.23 14.47 -0.71
CA ASP A 51 -0.99 15.25 -1.67
C ASP A 51 -0.10 16.25 -2.39
N CYS A 52 -0.34 16.45 -3.69
CA CYS A 52 0.56 17.20 -4.55
C CYS A 52 0.64 18.68 -4.19
N ASP A 53 -0.39 19.26 -3.56
CA ASP A 53 -0.42 20.67 -3.23
C ASP A 53 0.52 21.02 -2.06
N HIS A 54 0.95 20.01 -1.30
CA HIS A 54 1.85 20.14 -0.16
C HIS A 54 3.22 19.50 -0.38
N ILE A 55 3.53 19.03 -1.60
CA ILE A 55 4.83 18.46 -1.95
C ILE A 55 5.76 19.57 -2.44
N PRO A 56 6.89 19.83 -1.75
CA PRO A 56 7.88 20.78 -2.24
C PRO A 56 8.51 20.34 -3.58
N ASP A 57 8.86 21.29 -4.45
CA ASP A 57 9.44 21.03 -5.77
C ASP A 57 10.74 20.22 -5.73
N ASN A 58 11.47 20.26 -4.62
CA ASN A 58 12.71 19.53 -4.40
C ASN A 58 12.53 18.17 -3.72
N ALA A 59 11.31 17.78 -3.38
CA ALA A 59 11.01 16.52 -2.67
C ALA A 59 11.07 15.29 -3.60
N THR A 60 12.23 15.00 -4.15
CA THR A 60 12.44 13.91 -5.12
C THR A 60 12.11 12.51 -4.58
N ALA A 61 12.14 12.32 -3.26
CA ALA A 61 11.79 11.06 -2.59
C ALA A 61 10.33 10.62 -2.87
N VAL A 62 9.43 11.58 -3.13
CA VAL A 62 7.99 11.30 -3.35
C VAL A 62 7.63 11.06 -4.82
N LYS A 63 8.58 11.25 -5.76
CA LYS A 63 8.27 11.03 -7.17
C LYS A 63 7.90 9.58 -7.44
N CYS A 64 6.72 9.39 -8.05
CA CYS A 64 6.22 8.09 -8.50
C CYS A 64 5.45 8.18 -9.82
N CYS A 65 5.14 7.07 -10.41
CA CYS A 65 4.31 6.94 -11.60
C CYS A 65 3.31 5.79 -11.40
N PRO A 66 2.02 6.08 -11.43
CA PRO A 66 1.33 7.38 -11.62
C PRO A 66 1.71 8.44 -10.58
N PRO A 67 1.53 9.75 -10.88
CA PRO A 67 1.89 10.80 -9.94
C PRO A 67 0.92 10.87 -8.75
N ILE A 68 1.43 11.37 -7.61
CA ILE A 68 0.61 11.78 -6.46
C ILE A 68 -0.31 12.91 -6.91
N ARG A 69 -1.55 12.91 -6.42
CA ARG A 69 -2.59 13.87 -6.77
C ARG A 69 -3.04 14.64 -5.55
N ASP A 70 -4.02 15.51 -5.74
CA ASP A 70 -4.61 16.35 -4.71
C ASP A 70 -5.49 15.57 -3.71
N LEU A 71 -5.96 16.27 -2.68
CA LEU A 71 -6.81 15.70 -1.63
C LEU A 71 -8.15 15.17 -2.16
N HIS A 72 -8.71 15.78 -3.21
CA HIS A 72 -9.97 15.33 -3.80
C HIS A 72 -9.82 13.92 -4.40
N GLU A 73 -8.75 13.69 -5.14
CA GLU A 73 -8.43 12.38 -5.71
C GLU A 73 -8.08 11.37 -4.61
N GLN A 74 -7.39 11.81 -3.55
CA GLN A 74 -7.09 10.98 -2.39
C GLN A 74 -8.37 10.54 -1.66
N ASP A 75 -9.34 11.44 -1.45
CA ASP A 75 -10.61 11.10 -0.81
C ASP A 75 -11.42 10.11 -1.65
N ALA A 76 -11.36 10.21 -2.98
CA ALA A 76 -11.97 9.23 -3.86
C ALA A 76 -11.35 7.82 -3.74
N LEU A 77 -10.04 7.73 -3.50
CA LEU A 77 -9.37 6.45 -3.23
C LEU A 77 -9.84 5.85 -1.89
N TRP A 78 -9.93 6.67 -0.84
CA TRP A 78 -10.44 6.22 0.47
C TRP A 78 -11.89 5.73 0.38
N ALA A 79 -12.75 6.46 -0.35
CA ALA A 79 -14.12 6.03 -0.62
C ALA A 79 -14.16 4.71 -1.39
N GLY A 80 -13.27 4.55 -2.39
CA GLY A 80 -13.15 3.31 -3.16
C GLY A 80 -12.68 2.10 -2.35
N LEU A 81 -11.88 2.30 -1.30
CA LEU A 81 -11.51 1.26 -0.35
C LEU A 81 -12.71 0.92 0.57
N ALA A 82 -13.41 1.93 1.08
CA ALA A 82 -14.52 1.74 1.99
C ALA A 82 -15.70 1.01 1.33
N ASP A 83 -16.00 1.28 0.06
CA ASP A 83 -17.09 0.65 -0.68
C ASP A 83 -16.70 -0.66 -1.42
N GLY A 84 -15.43 -1.07 -1.33
CA GLY A 84 -14.93 -2.30 -1.97
C GLY A 84 -14.66 -2.19 -3.47
N THR A 85 -14.68 -0.98 -4.04
CA THR A 85 -14.25 -0.73 -5.43
C THR A 85 -12.77 -1.02 -5.61
N LEU A 86 -11.94 -0.61 -4.63
CA LEU A 86 -10.55 -1.03 -4.51
C LEU A 86 -10.47 -2.23 -3.56
N ASP A 87 -9.79 -3.27 -3.98
CA ASP A 87 -9.69 -4.52 -3.24
C ASP A 87 -8.71 -4.44 -2.10
N GLY A 88 -7.68 -3.59 -2.21
CA GLY A 88 -6.69 -3.45 -1.16
C GLY A 88 -5.65 -2.38 -1.39
N VAL A 89 -4.67 -2.39 -0.48
CA VAL A 89 -3.52 -1.48 -0.48
C VAL A 89 -2.25 -2.31 -0.46
N VAL A 90 -1.37 -2.07 -1.42
CA VAL A 90 -0.03 -2.68 -1.50
C VAL A 90 1.05 -1.62 -1.41
N THR A 91 2.21 -1.99 -0.93
CA THR A 91 3.27 -1.01 -0.67
C THR A 91 3.88 -0.41 -1.93
N ASP A 92 3.89 -1.17 -3.03
CA ASP A 92 4.59 -0.78 -4.28
C ASP A 92 5.92 -0.11 -3.95
N HIS A 93 6.80 -0.88 -3.31
CA HIS A 93 8.07 -0.42 -2.74
C HIS A 93 9.21 -0.52 -3.76
N PRO A 94 9.42 0.47 -4.64
CA PRO A 94 10.59 0.56 -5.49
C PRO A 94 11.65 1.46 -4.84
N PRO A 95 12.57 0.89 -4.04
CA PRO A 95 13.63 1.66 -3.39
C PRO A 95 14.62 2.19 -4.42
N ALA A 96 15.14 3.40 -4.17
CA ALA A 96 16.12 4.04 -5.02
C ALA A 96 17.33 4.52 -4.20
N SER A 97 18.51 4.53 -4.81
CA SER A 97 19.71 5.12 -4.19
C SER A 97 19.64 6.65 -4.21
N ALA A 98 20.50 7.30 -3.43
CA ALA A 98 20.59 8.76 -3.40
C ALA A 98 20.87 9.35 -4.80
N ASP A 99 21.74 8.73 -5.58
CA ASP A 99 22.07 9.16 -6.94
C ASP A 99 20.84 9.09 -7.87
N MET A 100 20.02 8.07 -7.74
CA MET A 100 18.77 7.92 -8.52
C MET A 100 17.73 8.98 -8.12
N LYS A 101 17.81 9.50 -6.90
CA LYS A 101 16.93 10.56 -6.38
C LYS A 101 17.54 11.95 -6.50
N ALA A 102 18.76 12.09 -7.02
CA ALA A 102 19.36 13.38 -7.31
C ALA A 102 18.66 14.10 -8.48
N GLY A 103 18.64 15.44 -8.43
CA GLY A 103 18.06 16.26 -9.48
C GLY A 103 16.71 16.89 -9.10
N THR A 104 15.80 16.97 -10.04
CA THR A 104 14.47 17.57 -9.90
C THR A 104 13.37 16.52 -9.99
N LEU A 105 12.12 16.87 -9.64
CA LEU A 105 10.96 15.99 -9.86
C LEU A 105 10.81 15.57 -11.33
N ALA A 106 11.29 16.36 -12.29
CA ALA A 106 11.25 16.00 -13.70
C ALA A 106 12.26 14.91 -14.08
N THR A 107 13.47 14.96 -13.53
CA THR A 107 14.62 14.14 -13.96
C THR A 107 14.92 12.94 -13.08
N THR A 108 14.53 12.97 -11.80
CA THR A 108 14.82 11.89 -10.83
C THR A 108 14.04 10.62 -11.15
N TRP A 109 14.54 9.49 -10.67
CA TRP A 109 13.87 8.18 -10.78
C TRP A 109 12.52 8.17 -10.05
N GLY A 110 11.49 7.58 -10.70
CA GLY A 110 10.16 7.38 -10.10
C GLY A 110 10.12 6.12 -9.24
N GLY A 111 9.73 6.26 -7.98
CA GLY A 111 9.57 5.15 -7.05
C GLY A 111 9.58 5.63 -5.61
N VAL A 112 8.72 5.08 -4.77
CA VAL A 112 8.58 5.47 -3.36
C VAL A 112 8.97 4.31 -2.45
N SER A 113 9.93 4.56 -1.56
CA SER A 113 10.29 3.62 -0.50
C SER A 113 9.24 3.66 0.61
N SER A 114 8.38 2.64 0.70
CA SER A 114 7.19 2.64 1.58
C SER A 114 6.99 1.36 2.39
N LEU A 115 7.81 0.31 2.18
CA LEU A 115 7.56 -1.02 2.76
C LEU A 115 7.37 -0.99 4.27
N GLN A 116 8.33 -0.44 5.00
CA GLN A 116 8.32 -0.46 6.48
C GLN A 116 7.32 0.52 7.10
N VAL A 117 6.96 1.60 6.40
CA VAL A 117 6.08 2.67 6.91
C VAL A 117 4.65 2.60 6.34
N GLY A 118 4.44 1.85 5.26
CA GLY A 118 3.18 1.85 4.50
C GLY A 118 1.96 1.52 5.33
N PHE A 119 2.01 0.46 6.14
CA PHE A 119 0.92 0.10 7.05
C PHE A 119 0.58 1.24 8.03
N ARG A 120 1.60 1.87 8.63
CA ARG A 120 1.44 2.95 9.61
C ARG A 120 0.86 4.21 8.96
N ALA A 121 1.27 4.52 7.74
CA ALA A 121 0.75 5.63 6.95
C ALA A 121 -0.74 5.43 6.64
N VAL A 122 -1.13 4.23 6.17
CA VAL A 122 -2.53 3.88 5.92
C VAL A 122 -3.35 3.89 7.22
N LEU A 123 -2.83 3.32 8.31
CA LEU A 123 -3.51 3.33 9.60
C LEU A 123 -3.76 4.77 10.09
N THR A 124 -2.77 5.64 9.97
CA THR A 124 -2.88 7.06 10.36
C THR A 124 -3.95 7.77 9.53
N GLY A 125 -3.96 7.56 8.22
CA GLY A 125 -4.95 8.13 7.31
C GLY A 125 -6.37 7.61 7.56
N ALA A 126 -6.51 6.32 7.85
CA ALA A 126 -7.76 5.66 8.20
C ALA A 126 -8.35 6.23 9.50
N MET A 127 -7.52 6.31 10.55
CA MET A 127 -7.95 6.86 11.84
C MET A 127 -8.46 8.31 11.74
N ARG A 128 -7.79 9.15 10.93
CA ARG A 128 -8.23 10.54 10.69
C ARG A 128 -9.61 10.62 10.01
N ARG A 129 -10.03 9.55 9.32
CA ARG A 129 -11.32 9.42 8.62
C ARG A 129 -12.35 8.61 9.39
N GLY A 130 -12.06 8.23 10.64
CA GLY A 130 -12.95 7.42 11.47
C GLY A 130 -13.05 5.95 11.03
N LEU A 131 -12.14 5.49 10.17
CA LEU A 131 -12.06 4.10 9.75
C LEU A 131 -11.28 3.27 10.77
N SER A 132 -11.59 1.97 10.85
CA SER A 132 -11.04 1.10 11.89
C SER A 132 -9.72 0.44 11.50
N LEU A 133 -8.97 -0.03 12.51
CA LEU A 133 -7.82 -0.91 12.29
C LEU A 133 -8.22 -2.18 11.52
N ALA A 134 -9.42 -2.71 11.76
CA ALA A 134 -9.91 -3.90 11.07
C ALA A 134 -10.07 -3.66 9.55
N ASP A 135 -10.49 -2.45 9.15
CA ASP A 135 -10.56 -2.08 7.73
C ASP A 135 -9.17 -2.07 7.11
N VAL A 136 -8.18 -1.48 7.78
CA VAL A 136 -6.78 -1.45 7.30
C VAL A 136 -6.22 -2.87 7.17
N VAL A 137 -6.44 -3.74 8.16
CA VAL A 137 -6.00 -5.15 8.11
C VAL A 137 -6.69 -5.88 6.97
N ARG A 138 -7.99 -5.64 6.76
CA ARG A 138 -8.71 -6.23 5.63
C ARG A 138 -8.07 -5.84 4.31
N TRP A 139 -7.77 -4.56 4.08
CA TRP A 139 -7.20 -4.06 2.81
C TRP A 139 -5.74 -4.46 2.59
N MET A 140 -4.93 -4.57 3.64
CA MET A 140 -3.48 -4.80 3.50
C MET A 140 -3.05 -6.24 3.77
N SER A 141 -3.92 -7.09 4.33
CA SER A 141 -3.62 -8.49 4.65
C SER A 141 -4.65 -9.43 4.05
N TYR A 142 -5.87 -9.44 4.57
CA TYR A 142 -6.89 -10.43 4.21
C TYR A 142 -7.20 -10.42 2.71
N ASN A 143 -7.60 -9.28 2.16
CA ASN A 143 -7.99 -9.17 0.76
C ASN A 143 -6.83 -9.48 -0.18
N ILE A 144 -5.61 -9.01 0.14
CA ILE A 144 -4.43 -9.24 -0.70
C ILE A 144 -4.04 -10.72 -0.70
N ALA A 145 -4.06 -11.39 0.45
CA ALA A 145 -3.81 -12.83 0.52
C ALA A 145 -4.79 -13.61 -0.40
N ARG A 146 -6.09 -13.32 -0.29
CA ARG A 146 -7.12 -13.96 -1.15
C ARG A 146 -6.96 -13.62 -2.63
N LEU A 147 -6.62 -12.37 -2.95
CA LEU A 147 -6.43 -11.92 -4.33
C LEU A 147 -5.35 -12.73 -5.05
N VAL A 148 -4.26 -13.07 -4.35
CA VAL A 148 -3.13 -13.83 -4.91
C VAL A 148 -3.20 -15.34 -4.63
N GLY A 149 -4.28 -15.82 -3.99
CA GLY A 149 -4.52 -17.25 -3.74
C GLY A 149 -3.70 -17.81 -2.58
N LEU A 150 -3.37 -17.00 -1.58
CA LEU A 150 -2.71 -17.44 -0.35
C LEU A 150 -3.77 -17.72 0.73
N ASP A 151 -4.23 -18.99 0.79
CA ASP A 151 -5.30 -19.38 1.71
C ASP A 151 -4.80 -19.72 3.11
N ASP A 152 -3.48 -19.84 3.30
CA ASP A 152 -2.83 -20.20 4.57
C ASP A 152 -2.48 -19.00 5.45
N ARG A 153 -2.80 -17.76 5.05
CA ARG A 153 -2.43 -16.51 5.75
C ARG A 153 -3.42 -15.36 5.49
N GLY A 154 -3.13 -14.19 6.08
CA GLY A 154 -3.94 -12.97 5.91
C GLY A 154 -5.06 -12.82 6.92
N ASP A 155 -5.23 -13.78 7.84
CA ASP A 155 -6.21 -13.76 8.92
C ASP A 155 -5.61 -14.39 10.19
N ILE A 156 -6.26 -14.17 11.35
CA ILE A 156 -5.92 -14.79 12.64
C ILE A 156 -6.95 -15.87 12.93
N THR A 157 -6.73 -17.03 12.35
CA THR A 157 -7.60 -18.21 12.50
C THR A 157 -6.73 -19.43 12.81
N PRO A 158 -7.16 -20.36 13.69
CA PRO A 158 -6.44 -21.61 13.94
C PRO A 158 -6.13 -22.36 12.65
N ALA A 159 -4.95 -22.96 12.59
CA ALA A 159 -4.36 -23.66 11.45
C ALA A 159 -3.82 -22.77 10.30
N LEU A 160 -3.99 -21.45 10.36
CA LEU A 160 -3.27 -20.56 9.44
C LEU A 160 -1.84 -20.33 9.91
N ARG A 161 -0.99 -19.94 8.97
CA ARG A 161 0.41 -19.60 9.23
C ARG A 161 0.49 -18.37 10.13
N ALA A 162 1.29 -18.46 11.17
CA ALA A 162 1.49 -17.39 12.15
C ALA A 162 2.49 -16.33 11.65
N ASP A 163 2.16 -15.65 10.53
CA ASP A 163 2.84 -14.46 10.06
C ASP A 163 2.10 -13.25 10.65
N LEU A 164 2.58 -12.73 11.79
CA LEU A 164 1.84 -11.80 12.63
C LEU A 164 2.66 -10.56 12.96
N ALA A 165 1.99 -9.41 13.10
CA ALA A 165 2.57 -8.20 13.65
C ALA A 165 1.80 -7.77 14.91
N ILE A 166 2.53 -7.46 15.99
CA ILE A 166 1.95 -6.89 17.22
C ILE A 166 2.18 -5.38 17.15
N ILE A 167 1.09 -4.63 17.28
CA ILE A 167 1.13 -3.17 17.17
C ILE A 167 0.48 -2.51 18.39
N ARG A 168 0.92 -1.27 18.65
CA ARG A 168 0.25 -0.31 19.53
C ARG A 168 -0.40 0.75 18.65
N PRO A 169 -1.68 0.61 18.28
CA PRO A 169 -2.29 1.37 17.20
C PRO A 169 -2.37 2.88 17.46
N TYR A 170 -2.48 3.29 18.72
CA TYR A 170 -2.60 4.70 19.11
C TYR A 170 -1.27 5.37 19.47
N GLU A 171 -0.20 4.60 19.61
CA GLU A 171 1.13 5.14 19.88
C GLU A 171 1.67 5.82 18.62
N ARG A 172 2.22 7.03 18.82
CA ARG A 172 2.74 7.88 17.73
C ARG A 172 4.26 7.83 17.72
N PHE A 173 4.81 7.94 16.52
CA PHE A 173 6.25 8.09 16.32
C PHE A 173 6.51 9.02 15.13
N VAL A 174 7.68 9.65 15.12
CA VAL A 174 8.18 10.41 13.98
C VAL A 174 9.00 9.48 13.11
N VAL A 175 8.72 9.45 11.81
CA VAL A 175 9.51 8.66 10.85
C VAL A 175 10.89 9.30 10.72
N ASP A 176 11.92 8.51 10.96
CA ASP A 176 13.31 8.84 10.67
C ASP A 176 13.80 7.85 9.60
N ALA A 177 14.04 8.36 8.41
CA ALA A 177 14.47 7.52 7.28
C ALA A 177 15.80 6.82 7.55
N THR A 178 16.66 7.38 8.41
CA THR A 178 17.97 6.79 8.75
C THR A 178 17.87 5.63 9.74
N ALA A 179 16.77 5.57 10.50
CA ALA A 179 16.47 4.51 11.46
C ALA A 179 15.65 3.35 10.85
N LEU A 180 15.26 3.44 9.58
CA LEU A 180 14.56 2.36 8.90
C LEU A 180 15.52 1.24 8.49
N GLU A 181 15.04 -0.01 8.55
CA GLU A 181 15.74 -1.20 8.08
C GLU A 181 15.80 -1.25 6.53
N SER A 182 16.27 -0.18 5.92
CA SER A 182 16.39 -0.02 4.47
C SER A 182 17.85 0.24 4.08
N ARG A 183 18.29 -0.40 3.00
CA ARG A 183 19.64 -0.16 2.45
C ARG A 183 19.87 1.32 2.08
N ASN A 184 18.81 1.98 1.63
CA ASN A 184 18.86 3.39 1.24
C ASN A 184 17.99 4.19 2.22
N PRO A 185 18.56 5.12 3.00
CA PRO A 185 17.84 5.90 4.00
C PRO A 185 17.03 7.03 3.34
N ILE A 186 16.14 6.66 2.43
CA ILE A 186 15.26 7.58 1.69
C ILE A 186 13.82 7.11 1.90
N CYS A 187 12.99 7.96 2.46
CA CYS A 187 11.59 7.67 2.71
C CYS A 187 10.73 8.91 2.41
N ALA A 188 9.65 8.72 1.65
CA ALA A 188 8.70 9.80 1.37
C ALA A 188 7.93 10.29 2.60
N CYS A 189 7.92 9.51 3.68
CA CYS A 189 7.27 9.86 4.95
C CYS A 189 8.26 10.41 5.98
N ASP A 190 9.52 10.70 5.61
CA ASP A 190 10.52 11.21 6.56
C ASP A 190 10.04 12.47 7.27
N GLY A 191 10.23 12.55 8.59
CA GLY A 191 9.73 13.62 9.44
C GLY A 191 8.23 13.58 9.75
N MET A 192 7.45 12.72 9.11
CA MET A 192 6.01 12.61 9.38
C MET A 192 5.73 11.92 10.71
N THR A 193 4.73 12.41 11.44
CA THR A 193 4.22 11.72 12.64
C THR A 193 3.12 10.75 12.24
N LEU A 194 3.36 9.46 12.47
CA LEU A 194 2.43 8.37 12.17
C LEU A 194 2.00 7.65 13.44
N ASN A 195 0.83 7.00 13.37
CA ASN A 195 0.29 6.11 14.39
C ASN A 195 0.70 4.65 14.11
N GLY A 196 0.68 3.80 15.13
CA GLY A 196 0.85 2.36 14.97
C GLY A 196 2.29 1.90 15.12
N VAL A 197 2.81 1.92 16.34
CA VAL A 197 4.13 1.37 16.63
C VAL A 197 4.06 -0.16 16.55
N VAL A 198 4.83 -0.75 15.65
CA VAL A 198 5.02 -2.22 15.57
C VAL A 198 6.04 -2.61 16.61
N THR A 199 5.64 -3.46 17.57
CA THR A 199 6.48 -3.88 18.68
C THR A 199 7.14 -5.23 18.47
N ARG A 200 6.49 -6.13 17.71
CA ARG A 200 7.03 -7.45 17.35
C ARG A 200 6.46 -7.91 16.02
N THR A 201 7.25 -8.67 15.28
CA THR A 201 6.83 -9.33 14.05
C THR A 201 7.20 -10.81 14.13
N PHE A 202 6.27 -11.67 13.75
CA PHE A 202 6.48 -13.12 13.71
C PHE A 202 6.38 -13.60 12.25
N VAL A 203 7.27 -14.49 11.88
CA VAL A 203 7.25 -15.22 10.60
C VAL A 203 7.18 -16.70 10.92
N ALA A 204 6.13 -17.37 10.49
CA ALA A 204 5.84 -18.76 10.82
C ALA A 204 5.87 -19.05 12.34
N GLY A 205 5.38 -18.11 13.17
CA GLY A 205 5.34 -18.23 14.62
C GLY A 205 6.65 -17.92 15.34
N ARG A 206 7.72 -17.58 14.63
CA ARG A 206 9.02 -17.21 15.22
C ARG A 206 9.23 -15.71 15.15
N ASP A 207 9.81 -15.14 16.19
CA ASP A 207 10.16 -13.72 16.23
C ASP A 207 11.15 -13.38 15.10
N ALA A 208 10.79 -12.42 14.25
CA ALA A 208 11.58 -12.02 13.08
C ALA A 208 12.97 -11.47 13.45
N LEU A 209 13.17 -10.98 14.69
CA LEU A 209 14.43 -10.47 15.20
C LEU A 209 15.25 -11.52 15.96
N SER A 210 14.80 -12.79 16.01
CA SER A 210 15.51 -13.89 16.70
C SER A 210 16.83 -14.31 16.03
N GLY A 211 17.15 -13.77 14.86
CA GLY A 211 18.31 -14.16 14.05
C GLY A 211 18.09 -15.44 13.23
N VAL A 212 16.99 -16.15 13.45
CA VAL A 212 16.61 -17.36 12.68
C VAL A 212 15.77 -16.93 11.48
N ARG A 213 16.20 -17.33 10.27
CA ARG A 213 15.49 -17.03 9.02
C ARG A 213 14.46 -18.14 8.74
N GLU A 214 13.17 -17.81 8.90
CA GLU A 214 12.03 -18.72 8.65
C GLU A 214 11.20 -18.37 7.41
N GLY A 215 11.62 -17.33 6.67
CA GLY A 215 10.98 -16.94 5.43
C GLY A 215 11.22 -17.97 4.32
N ASN A 216 10.16 -18.41 3.67
CA ASN A 216 10.23 -19.25 2.48
C ASN A 216 9.75 -18.47 1.26
N LEU A 217 10.36 -18.76 0.10
CA LEU A 217 9.87 -18.24 -1.17
C LEU A 217 8.45 -18.76 -1.42
N ILE A 218 7.52 -17.84 -1.68
CA ILE A 218 6.17 -18.19 -2.09
C ILE A 218 6.23 -18.55 -3.57
N VAL A 219 5.96 -19.81 -3.87
CA VAL A 219 5.85 -20.31 -5.26
C VAL A 219 4.39 -20.59 -5.57
N ARG A 220 4.00 -20.40 -6.83
CA ARG A 220 2.68 -20.86 -7.27
C ARG A 220 2.62 -22.39 -7.13
N PRO A 221 1.49 -22.91 -6.61
CA PRO A 221 1.22 -24.35 -6.65
C PRO A 221 1.11 -24.85 -8.09
#